data_f31ee276ebcc21bdbe9974c57da67229
#
_entry.id   f31ee276ebcc21bdbe9974c57da67229
#
_cell.length_a   1.000
_cell.length_b   1.000
_cell.length_c   1.000
_cell.angle_alpha   90.00
_cell.angle_beta   90.00
_cell.angle_gamma   90.00
#
_symmetry.space_group_name_H-M   'P 1'
#
loop_
_entity.id
_entity.type
_entity.pdbx_description
1 polymer ?
#
loop_
_entity_poly.entity_id
_entity_poly.type
_entity_poly.pdbx_seq_one_letter_code
_entity_poly.pdbx_strand_id
1 'polypeptide(L)'
;MKKLFSLLLVLTLALVPTLSLADDDAACQNLYNMLLDELKSVDLEMTADEESYRIYLGYALDKNSLGDADVIFDAYSDAVTINVSYSNPLDEALVPQVISFFNRVNSTLYVGKLMVIKSDNVWYAAYEIFLSVDPENITDWDRNNVLAYTALALDTMEEMVDYITEIANGESADNVFAMWQADIGAV
;
A
#
# COMPACT_ATOMS: atom_id res chain seq x y z
N MET A 1 -38.17 1.70 -39.73
CA MET A 1 -37.62 0.66 -38.86
C MET A 1 -36.09 0.72 -38.75
N LYS A 2 -35.31 0.81 -39.86
CA LYS A 2 -33.82 0.85 -39.76
C LYS A 2 -33.24 2.04 -38.98
N LYS A 3 -33.89 3.24 -39.05
CA LYS A 3 -33.42 4.43 -38.31
C LYS A 3 -33.68 4.36 -36.79
N LEU A 4 -34.74 3.67 -36.37
CA LEU A 4 -35.05 3.47 -34.95
C LEU A 4 -34.06 2.48 -34.30
N PHE A 5 -33.66 1.45 -35.02
CA PHE A 5 -32.69 0.45 -34.56
C PHE A 5 -31.29 1.05 -34.40
N SER A 6 -30.89 1.96 -35.34
CA SER A 6 -29.61 2.67 -35.23
C SER A 6 -29.57 3.64 -34.06
N LEU A 7 -30.69 4.30 -33.74
CA LEU A 7 -30.78 5.22 -32.58
C LEU A 7 -30.75 4.46 -31.26
N LEU A 8 -31.41 3.29 -31.20
CA LEU A 8 -31.38 2.43 -29.99
C LEU A 8 -29.99 1.85 -29.74
N LEU A 9 -29.26 1.45 -30.81
CA LEU A 9 -27.90 0.91 -30.69
C LEU A 9 -26.89 1.99 -30.22
N VAL A 10 -27.03 3.24 -30.70
CA VAL A 10 -26.19 4.36 -30.26
C VAL A 10 -26.50 4.73 -28.82
N LEU A 11 -27.76 4.67 -28.39
CA LEU A 11 -28.13 4.96 -27.00
C LEU A 11 -27.62 3.89 -26.01
N THR A 12 -27.63 2.61 -26.39
CA THR A 12 -27.09 1.52 -25.57
C THR A 12 -25.56 1.56 -25.49
N LEU A 13 -24.87 1.93 -26.56
CA LEU A 13 -23.40 2.08 -26.56
C LEU A 13 -22.91 3.32 -25.79
N ALA A 14 -23.75 4.37 -25.68
CA ALA A 14 -23.41 5.56 -24.91
C ALA A 14 -23.68 5.41 -23.39
N LEU A 15 -24.59 4.49 -23.01
CA LEU A 15 -24.94 4.26 -21.60
C LEU A 15 -24.05 3.22 -20.91
N VAL A 16 -23.48 2.25 -21.65
CA VAL A 16 -22.67 1.19 -21.06
C VAL A 16 -21.38 1.71 -20.38
N PRO A 17 -20.60 2.63 -20.96
CA PRO A 17 -19.40 3.11 -20.29
C PRO A 17 -19.70 4.06 -19.13
N THR A 18 -20.83 4.77 -19.13
CA THR A 18 -21.19 5.67 -18.01
C THR A 18 -21.73 4.92 -16.80
N LEU A 19 -22.37 3.77 -17.00
CA LEU A 19 -22.87 2.93 -15.89
C LEU A 19 -21.67 2.22 -15.19
N SER A 20 -20.70 1.70 -15.93
CA SER A 20 -19.54 1.06 -15.32
C SER A 20 -18.65 2.05 -14.55
N LEU A 21 -18.46 3.26 -15.07
CA LEU A 21 -17.69 4.30 -14.37
C LEU A 21 -18.40 4.81 -13.11
N ALA A 22 -19.74 4.90 -13.13
CA ALA A 22 -20.51 5.33 -11.95
C ALA A 22 -20.54 4.24 -10.87
N ASP A 23 -20.56 2.96 -11.26
CA ASP A 23 -20.50 1.83 -10.32
C ASP A 23 -19.10 1.73 -9.68
N ASP A 24 -18.03 1.94 -10.46
CA ASP A 24 -16.66 1.97 -9.95
C ASP A 24 -16.43 3.11 -8.97
N ASP A 25 -16.98 4.30 -9.24
CA ASP A 25 -16.86 5.47 -8.37
C ASP A 25 -17.59 5.25 -7.02
N ALA A 26 -18.81 4.69 -7.06
CA ALA A 26 -19.56 4.35 -5.87
C ALA A 26 -18.86 3.25 -5.03
N ALA A 27 -18.24 2.28 -5.69
CA ALA A 27 -17.47 1.23 -5.03
C ALA A 27 -16.21 1.81 -4.33
N CYS A 28 -15.43 2.65 -5.02
CA CYS A 28 -14.31 3.37 -4.42
C CYS A 28 -14.74 4.21 -3.21
N GLN A 29 -15.86 4.94 -3.34
CA GLN A 29 -16.40 5.75 -2.24
C GLN A 29 -16.80 4.90 -1.02
N ASN A 30 -17.40 3.71 -1.23
CA ASN A 30 -17.77 2.81 -0.14
C ASN A 30 -16.52 2.32 0.61
N LEU A 31 -15.47 1.89 -0.10
CA LEU A 31 -14.22 1.44 0.52
C LEU A 31 -13.47 2.60 1.18
N TYR A 32 -13.45 3.77 0.58
CA TYR A 32 -12.89 4.97 1.18
C TYR A 32 -13.59 5.36 2.50
N ASN A 33 -14.93 5.32 2.53
CA ASN A 33 -15.70 5.59 3.74
C ASN A 33 -15.41 4.54 4.83
N MET A 34 -15.31 3.26 4.46
CA MET A 34 -14.89 2.20 5.39
C MET A 34 -13.52 2.52 6.02
N LEU A 35 -12.53 2.88 5.20
CA LEU A 35 -11.19 3.26 5.69
C LEU A 35 -11.26 4.44 6.66
N LEU A 36 -11.99 5.50 6.30
CA LEU A 36 -12.16 6.66 7.15
C LEU A 36 -12.77 6.32 8.51
N ASP A 37 -13.80 5.48 8.52
CA ASP A 37 -14.48 5.07 9.74
C ASP A 37 -13.55 4.26 10.65
N GLU A 38 -12.80 3.30 10.10
CA GLU A 38 -11.87 2.47 10.87
C GLU A 38 -10.72 3.29 11.44
N LEU A 39 -10.09 4.15 10.62
CA LEU A 39 -8.96 4.97 11.08
C LEU A 39 -9.39 6.02 12.11
N LYS A 40 -10.58 6.60 11.98
CA LYS A 40 -11.15 7.48 13.02
C LYS A 40 -11.45 6.76 14.32
N SER A 41 -11.82 5.48 14.26
CA SER A 41 -12.13 4.69 15.46
C SER A 41 -10.96 4.52 16.41
N VAL A 42 -9.73 4.63 15.89
CA VAL A 42 -8.47 4.50 16.65
C VAL A 42 -7.77 5.84 16.88
N ASP A 43 -8.47 6.97 16.65
CA ASP A 43 -8.03 8.35 16.95
C ASP A 43 -6.70 8.74 16.28
N LEU A 44 -6.49 8.29 15.03
CA LEU A 44 -5.32 8.64 14.25
C LEU A 44 -5.51 10.00 13.54
N GLU A 45 -4.49 10.86 13.62
CA GLU A 45 -4.43 12.08 12.83
C GLU A 45 -4.16 11.73 11.37
N MET A 46 -5.06 12.14 10.47
CA MET A 46 -4.98 11.83 9.05
C MET A 46 -5.37 13.01 8.16
N THR A 47 -4.86 12.98 6.94
CA THR A 47 -5.32 13.84 5.84
C THR A 47 -6.06 12.97 4.83
N ALA A 48 -7.29 13.34 4.52
CA ALA A 48 -8.17 12.60 3.62
C ALA A 48 -8.37 13.39 2.32
N ASP A 49 -8.20 12.72 1.19
CA ASP A 49 -8.44 13.24 -0.16
C ASP A 49 -9.57 12.43 -0.81
N GLU A 50 -10.78 13.01 -0.82
CA GLU A 50 -11.96 12.38 -1.36
C GLU A 50 -11.95 12.32 -2.90
N GLU A 51 -11.26 13.24 -3.57
CA GLU A 51 -11.21 13.27 -5.04
C GLU A 51 -10.38 12.10 -5.60
N SER A 52 -9.37 11.65 -4.86
CA SER A 52 -8.52 10.51 -5.24
C SER A 52 -8.80 9.25 -4.43
N TYR A 53 -9.79 9.26 -3.51
CA TYR A 53 -10.09 8.16 -2.58
C TYR A 53 -8.87 7.69 -1.79
N ARG A 54 -8.09 8.65 -1.30
CA ARG A 54 -6.80 8.41 -0.64
C ARG A 54 -6.76 9.01 0.76
N ILE A 55 -6.12 8.31 1.67
CA ILE A 55 -5.90 8.77 3.05
C ILE A 55 -4.41 8.69 3.35
N TYR A 56 -3.89 9.75 3.98
CA TYR A 56 -2.49 9.86 4.38
C TYR A 56 -2.39 9.99 5.88
N LEU A 57 -1.43 9.31 6.49
CA LEU A 57 -1.02 9.56 7.86
C LEU A 57 0.49 9.38 8.00
N GLY A 58 1.09 10.20 8.90
CA GLY A 58 2.46 10.04 9.35
C GLY A 58 2.51 9.20 10.62
N TYR A 59 3.48 8.32 10.74
CA TYR A 59 3.67 7.46 11.89
C TYR A 59 5.13 7.48 12.35
N ALA A 60 5.36 7.80 13.64
CA ALA A 60 6.68 7.70 14.22
C ALA A 60 7.01 6.24 14.50
N LEU A 61 8.12 5.73 13.95
CA LEU A 61 8.57 4.37 14.18
C LEU A 61 9.16 4.24 15.59
N ASP A 62 8.58 3.35 16.41
CA ASP A 62 8.88 3.26 17.83
C ASP A 62 10.28 2.71 18.15
N LYS A 63 10.74 1.73 17.36
CA LYS A 63 12.03 1.03 17.59
C LYS A 63 13.21 1.75 16.96
N ASN A 64 12.95 2.69 16.07
CA ASN A 64 13.98 3.32 15.27
C ASN A 64 14.01 4.82 15.53
N SER A 65 15.01 5.30 16.28
CA SER A 65 15.25 6.73 16.51
C SER A 65 15.61 7.51 15.24
N LEU A 66 15.54 6.86 14.05
CA LEU A 66 16.06 7.38 12.80
C LEU A 66 14.99 7.88 11.84
N GLY A 67 13.71 7.75 12.13
CA GLY A 67 12.72 8.31 11.20
C GLY A 67 11.27 7.92 11.41
N ASP A 68 10.47 8.52 10.56
CA ASP A 68 9.03 8.35 10.48
C ASP A 68 8.67 7.48 9.27
N ALA A 69 7.46 6.97 9.24
CA ALA A 69 6.86 6.34 8.08
C ALA A 69 5.65 7.14 7.60
N ASP A 70 5.51 7.22 6.28
CA ASP A 70 4.29 7.71 5.64
C ASP A 70 3.42 6.52 5.29
N VAL A 71 2.17 6.54 5.74
CA VAL A 71 1.18 5.51 5.43
C VAL A 71 0.14 6.09 4.48
N ILE A 72 -0.06 5.40 3.36
CA ILE A 72 -1.03 5.78 2.34
C ILE A 72 -2.01 4.63 2.14
N PHE A 73 -3.29 4.94 2.25
CA PHE A 73 -4.37 4.04 1.88
C PHE A 73 -4.98 4.54 0.57
N ASP A 74 -5.10 3.65 -0.41
CA ASP A 74 -5.85 3.90 -1.65
C ASP A 74 -7.05 2.97 -1.71
N ALA A 75 -8.24 3.52 -1.94
CA ALA A 75 -9.44 2.75 -2.21
C ALA A 75 -9.68 2.63 -3.71
N TYR A 76 -9.79 1.41 -4.20
CA TYR A 76 -10.16 1.04 -5.56
C TYR A 76 -11.57 0.45 -5.59
N SER A 77 -12.08 0.07 -6.77
CA SER A 77 -13.44 -0.46 -6.91
C SER A 77 -13.65 -1.86 -6.27
N ASP A 78 -12.59 -2.62 -6.03
CA ASP A 78 -12.65 -3.99 -5.49
C ASP A 78 -11.54 -4.30 -4.49
N ALA A 79 -10.80 -3.27 -4.06
CA ALA A 79 -9.65 -3.44 -3.20
C ALA A 79 -9.28 -2.19 -2.42
N VAL A 80 -8.50 -2.40 -1.38
CA VAL A 80 -7.77 -1.37 -0.65
C VAL A 80 -6.28 -1.71 -0.71
N THR A 81 -5.42 -0.72 -0.96
CA THR A 81 -3.99 -0.87 -0.72
C THR A 81 -3.56 -0.12 0.53
N ILE A 82 -2.63 -0.70 1.26
CA ILE A 82 -1.94 -0.11 2.40
C ILE A 82 -0.49 -0.01 1.99
N ASN A 83 0.01 1.20 1.80
CA ASN A 83 1.40 1.46 1.46
C ASN A 83 2.08 2.17 2.62
N VAL A 84 3.13 1.56 3.18
CA VAL A 84 3.97 2.14 4.23
C VAL A 84 5.33 2.43 3.63
N SER A 85 5.71 3.69 3.57
CA SER A 85 7.02 4.11 3.07
C SER A 85 7.85 4.75 4.18
N TYR A 86 9.14 4.40 4.22
CA TYR A 86 10.08 5.02 5.11
C TYR A 86 10.36 6.46 4.66
N SER A 87 10.13 7.45 5.52
CA SER A 87 10.17 8.87 5.16
C SER A 87 11.58 9.38 4.83
N ASN A 88 12.63 8.69 5.27
CA ASN A 88 14.00 9.06 4.91
C ASN A 88 14.35 8.53 3.51
N PRO A 89 14.90 9.41 2.64
CA PRO A 89 15.27 9.02 1.30
C PRO A 89 16.42 7.99 1.28
N LEU A 90 16.37 7.09 0.29
CA LEU A 90 17.50 6.22 -0.04
C LEU A 90 18.51 6.97 -0.93
N ASP A 91 19.78 6.82 -0.63
CA ASP A 91 20.84 7.22 -1.56
C ASP A 91 20.69 6.41 -2.87
N GLU A 92 20.72 7.07 -4.02
CA GLU A 92 20.58 6.45 -5.34
C GLU A 92 21.64 5.34 -5.56
N ALA A 93 22.83 5.46 -4.98
CA ALA A 93 23.87 4.45 -5.05
C ALA A 93 23.51 3.15 -4.33
N LEU A 94 22.66 3.19 -3.33
CA LEU A 94 22.21 2.03 -2.54
C LEU A 94 21.00 1.31 -3.16
N VAL A 95 20.25 1.98 -4.00
CA VAL A 95 18.98 1.46 -4.59
C VAL A 95 19.14 0.05 -5.18
N PRO A 96 20.16 -0.26 -6.00
CA PRO A 96 20.32 -1.61 -6.55
C PRO A 96 20.50 -2.70 -5.49
N GLN A 97 21.20 -2.38 -4.39
CA GLN A 97 21.40 -3.33 -3.29
C GLN A 97 20.14 -3.54 -2.46
N VAL A 98 19.40 -2.46 -2.16
CA VAL A 98 18.11 -2.53 -1.46
C VAL A 98 17.09 -3.34 -2.29
N ILE A 99 17.01 -3.11 -3.60
CA ILE A 99 16.15 -3.90 -4.49
C ILE A 99 16.57 -5.38 -4.48
N SER A 100 17.86 -5.68 -4.52
CA SER A 100 18.36 -7.06 -4.47
C SER A 100 17.97 -7.76 -3.17
N PHE A 101 18.13 -7.08 -2.03
CA PHE A 101 17.71 -7.56 -0.71
C PHE A 101 16.19 -7.78 -0.67
N PHE A 102 15.39 -6.78 -1.04
CA PHE A 102 13.94 -6.87 -1.03
C PHE A 102 13.38 -8.00 -1.92
N ASN A 103 13.96 -8.22 -3.09
CA ASN A 103 13.54 -9.32 -3.97
C ASN A 103 13.74 -10.70 -3.31
N ARG A 104 14.77 -10.87 -2.48
CA ARG A 104 14.97 -12.12 -1.73
C ARG A 104 13.98 -12.25 -0.58
N VAL A 105 13.80 -11.20 0.20
CA VAL A 105 12.80 -11.19 1.30
C VAL A 105 11.41 -11.46 0.74
N ASN A 106 11.02 -10.81 -0.36
CA ASN A 106 9.73 -11.00 -1.03
C ASN A 106 9.47 -12.46 -1.45
N SER A 107 10.52 -13.23 -1.72
CA SER A 107 10.36 -14.66 -2.06
C SER A 107 9.89 -15.52 -0.88
N THR A 108 9.90 -14.99 0.33
CA THR A 108 9.55 -15.66 1.58
C THR A 108 8.34 -15.05 2.29
N LEU A 109 7.92 -13.86 1.90
CA LEU A 109 6.74 -13.20 2.46
C LEU A 109 5.46 -13.89 1.99
N TYR A 110 4.53 -14.07 2.93
CA TYR A 110 3.18 -14.59 2.64
C TYR A 110 2.18 -13.48 2.32
N VAL A 111 2.43 -12.26 2.79
CA VAL A 111 1.54 -11.10 2.64
C VAL A 111 2.38 -9.91 2.26
N GLY A 112 1.86 -9.08 1.36
CA GLY A 112 2.48 -7.84 0.95
C GLY A 112 3.76 -8.03 0.13
N LYS A 113 4.40 -6.90 -0.14
CA LYS A 113 5.63 -6.87 -0.93
C LYS A 113 6.48 -5.64 -0.58
N LEU A 114 7.76 -5.82 -0.38
CA LEU A 114 8.75 -4.76 -0.27
C LEU A 114 9.11 -4.23 -1.66
N MET A 115 9.23 -2.92 -1.78
CA MET A 115 9.57 -2.25 -3.03
C MET A 115 10.42 -1.00 -2.79
N VAL A 116 11.06 -0.53 -3.82
CA VAL A 116 11.67 0.80 -3.85
C VAL A 116 10.85 1.66 -4.81
N ILE A 117 10.35 2.77 -4.32
CA ILE A 117 9.53 3.71 -5.08
C ILE A 117 10.30 5.00 -5.36
N LYS A 118 9.93 5.70 -6.42
CA LYS A 118 10.51 6.99 -6.75
C LYS A 118 9.41 8.05 -6.78
N SER A 119 9.52 9.06 -5.92
CA SER A 119 8.64 10.21 -5.88
C SER A 119 9.47 11.49 -5.94
N ASP A 120 9.10 12.45 -6.79
CA ASP A 120 9.79 13.74 -6.98
C ASP A 120 11.31 13.62 -7.19
N ASN A 121 11.72 12.60 -7.94
CA ASN A 121 13.12 12.22 -8.18
C ASN A 121 13.91 11.73 -6.96
N VAL A 122 13.23 11.40 -5.87
CA VAL A 122 13.79 10.83 -4.64
C VAL A 122 13.34 9.38 -4.50
N TRP A 123 14.22 8.52 -4.01
CA TRP A 123 13.95 7.09 -3.80
C TRP A 123 13.59 6.81 -2.35
N TYR A 124 12.60 5.94 -2.14
CA TYR A 124 12.12 5.51 -0.82
C TYR A 124 11.95 4.00 -0.78
N ALA A 125 12.20 3.42 0.40
CA ALA A 125 11.81 2.05 0.69
C ALA A 125 10.34 2.02 1.10
N ALA A 126 9.59 1.03 0.61
CA ALA A 126 8.18 0.90 0.91
C ALA A 126 7.75 -0.57 1.03
N TYR A 127 6.67 -0.79 1.76
CA TYR A 127 5.97 -2.07 1.86
C TYR A 127 4.51 -1.87 1.51
N GLU A 128 3.99 -2.69 0.61
CA GLU A 128 2.63 -2.60 0.10
C GLU A 128 1.85 -3.88 0.42
N ILE A 129 0.65 -3.71 0.95
CA ILE A 129 -0.34 -4.78 1.12
C ILE A 129 -1.55 -4.46 0.26
N PHE A 130 -2.04 -5.47 -0.47
CA PHE A 130 -3.26 -5.39 -1.26
C PHE A 130 -4.33 -6.26 -0.59
N LEU A 131 -5.50 -5.66 -0.28
CA LEU A 131 -6.66 -6.32 0.30
C LEU A 131 -7.81 -6.28 -0.70
N SER A 132 -8.24 -7.44 -1.17
CA SER A 132 -9.48 -7.53 -1.95
C SER A 132 -10.66 -7.42 -1.00
N VAL A 133 -11.58 -6.49 -1.28
CA VAL A 133 -12.77 -6.20 -0.47
C VAL A 133 -13.96 -6.04 -1.40
N ASP A 134 -15.07 -6.71 -1.08
CA ASP A 134 -16.33 -6.52 -1.79
C ASP A 134 -17.01 -5.23 -1.30
N PRO A 135 -17.09 -4.17 -2.13
CA PRO A 135 -17.64 -2.88 -1.74
C PRO A 135 -19.14 -2.90 -1.46
N GLU A 136 -19.86 -3.94 -1.96
CA GLU A 136 -21.29 -4.12 -1.72
C GLU A 136 -21.58 -4.89 -0.43
N ASN A 137 -20.57 -5.63 0.10
CA ASN A 137 -20.74 -6.49 1.26
C ASN A 137 -19.53 -6.41 2.21
N ILE A 138 -19.22 -5.19 2.67
CA ILE A 138 -18.15 -4.93 3.62
C ILE A 138 -18.48 -5.56 4.98
N THR A 139 -17.64 -6.46 5.46
CA THR A 139 -17.82 -7.21 6.70
C THR A 139 -16.96 -6.65 7.84
N ASP A 140 -17.25 -7.07 9.08
CA ASP A 140 -16.38 -6.77 10.23
C ASP A 140 -14.99 -7.38 10.07
N TRP A 141 -14.87 -8.48 9.31
CA TRP A 141 -13.59 -9.09 8.98
C TRP A 141 -12.73 -8.18 8.10
N ASP A 142 -13.33 -7.55 7.08
CA ASP A 142 -12.64 -6.61 6.19
C ASP A 142 -12.13 -5.40 6.99
N ARG A 143 -12.98 -4.84 7.84
CA ARG A 143 -12.68 -3.71 8.72
C ARG A 143 -11.51 -4.02 9.67
N ASN A 144 -11.59 -5.14 10.37
CA ASN A 144 -10.54 -5.57 11.29
C ASN A 144 -9.21 -5.84 10.58
N ASN A 145 -9.26 -6.34 9.33
CA ASN A 145 -8.04 -6.59 8.55
C ASN A 145 -7.33 -5.29 8.14
N VAL A 146 -8.03 -4.21 7.86
CA VAL A 146 -7.38 -2.92 7.56
C VAL A 146 -6.43 -2.54 8.70
N LEU A 147 -6.90 -2.55 9.94
CA LEU A 147 -6.08 -2.20 11.10
C LEU A 147 -4.96 -3.22 11.35
N ALA A 148 -5.27 -4.51 11.27
CA ALA A 148 -4.30 -5.58 11.48
C ALA A 148 -3.17 -5.56 10.45
N TYR A 149 -3.50 -5.36 9.19
CA TYR A 149 -2.50 -5.28 8.12
C TYR A 149 -1.76 -3.94 8.10
N THR A 150 -2.37 -2.86 8.60
CA THR A 150 -1.64 -1.61 8.82
C THR A 150 -0.56 -1.80 9.89
N ALA A 151 -0.89 -2.43 11.01
CA ALA A 151 0.10 -2.76 12.05
C ALA A 151 1.20 -3.67 11.50
N LEU A 152 0.84 -4.74 10.76
CA LEU A 152 1.81 -5.62 10.11
C LEU A 152 2.74 -4.86 9.14
N ALA A 153 2.19 -3.93 8.36
CA ALA A 153 2.98 -3.16 7.40
C ALA A 153 3.96 -2.22 8.10
N LEU A 154 3.54 -1.59 9.19
CA LEU A 154 4.39 -0.74 10.03
C LEU A 154 5.50 -1.56 10.68
N ASP A 155 5.17 -2.67 11.34
CA ASP A 155 6.15 -3.57 11.98
C ASP A 155 7.17 -4.10 10.96
N THR A 156 6.70 -4.51 9.77
CA THR A 156 7.59 -4.98 8.70
C THR A 156 8.51 -3.86 8.23
N MET A 157 7.99 -2.66 8.02
CA MET A 157 8.82 -1.55 7.55
C MET A 157 9.85 -1.13 8.61
N GLU A 158 9.46 -1.12 9.88
CA GLU A 158 10.34 -0.84 11.00
C GLU A 158 11.50 -1.84 11.10
N GLU A 159 11.22 -3.14 10.91
CA GLU A 159 12.26 -4.17 10.84
C GLU A 159 13.18 -3.95 9.64
N MET A 160 12.63 -3.63 8.46
CA MET A 160 13.41 -3.44 7.24
C MET A 160 14.37 -2.26 7.29
N VAL A 161 14.05 -1.20 8.05
CA VAL A 161 14.92 -0.02 8.22
C VAL A 161 16.28 -0.40 8.82
N ASP A 162 16.34 -1.36 9.75
CA ASP A 162 17.60 -1.83 10.33
C ASP A 162 18.48 -2.47 9.26
N TYR A 163 17.93 -3.32 8.41
CA TYR A 163 18.67 -3.97 7.31
C TYR A 163 19.06 -3.01 6.19
N ILE A 164 18.24 -2.01 5.88
CA ILE A 164 18.61 -0.93 4.97
C ILE A 164 19.80 -0.14 5.51
N THR A 165 19.83 0.08 6.83
CA THR A 165 20.94 0.75 7.51
C THR A 165 22.24 -0.05 7.40
N GLU A 166 22.20 -1.39 7.51
CA GLU A 166 23.38 -2.24 7.31
C GLU A 166 23.90 -2.15 5.86
N ILE A 167 23.00 -2.09 4.87
CA ILE A 167 23.37 -1.84 3.46
C ILE A 167 24.04 -0.47 3.33
N ALA A 168 23.53 0.56 3.99
CA ALA A 168 24.11 1.90 3.98
C ALA A 168 25.49 1.95 4.66
N ASN A 169 25.72 1.09 5.65
CA ASN A 169 27.03 0.91 6.32
C ASN A 169 28.05 0.11 5.48
N GLY A 170 27.63 -0.39 4.31
CA GLY A 170 28.51 -1.07 3.34
C GLY A 170 28.40 -2.59 3.31
N GLU A 171 27.44 -3.18 4.03
CA GLU A 171 27.16 -4.60 3.92
C GLU A 171 26.52 -4.94 2.56
N SER A 172 26.82 -6.12 2.04
CA SER A 172 26.22 -6.58 0.78
C SER A 172 24.78 -7.06 1.02
N ALA A 173 23.93 -6.95 -0.01
CA ALA A 173 22.57 -7.49 0.01
C ALA A 173 22.52 -8.98 0.40
N ASP A 174 23.54 -9.77 0.04
CA ASP A 174 23.64 -11.19 0.37
C ASP A 174 23.88 -11.41 1.87
N ASN A 175 24.80 -10.63 2.48
CA ASN A 175 25.07 -10.70 3.91
C ASN A 175 23.85 -10.24 4.72
N VAL A 176 23.24 -9.13 4.32
CA VAL A 176 22.05 -8.60 5.00
C VAL A 176 20.88 -9.58 4.91
N PHE A 177 20.67 -10.24 3.77
CA PHE A 177 19.66 -11.29 3.67
C PHE A 177 19.96 -12.49 4.59
N ALA A 178 21.22 -12.88 4.74
CA ALA A 178 21.61 -13.95 5.68
C ALA A 178 21.37 -13.53 7.15
N MET A 179 21.61 -12.26 7.50
CA MET A 179 21.30 -11.71 8.83
C MET A 179 19.80 -11.79 9.09
N TRP A 180 18.99 -11.29 8.16
CA TRP A 180 17.53 -11.34 8.26
C TRP A 180 17.01 -12.78 8.41
N GLN A 181 17.54 -13.74 7.64
CA GLN A 181 17.15 -15.16 7.78
C GLN A 181 17.49 -15.73 9.16
N ALA A 182 18.62 -15.34 9.74
CA ALA A 182 18.99 -15.78 11.07
C ALA A 182 18.05 -15.20 12.14
N ASP A 183 17.65 -13.94 12.01
CA ASP A 183 16.78 -13.25 12.95
C ASP A 183 15.36 -13.81 12.96
N ILE A 184 14.81 -14.19 11.78
CA ILE A 184 13.49 -14.85 11.71
C ILE A 184 13.53 -16.36 12.02
N GLY A 185 14.71 -16.92 12.35
CA GLY A 185 14.88 -18.33 12.69
C GLY A 185 14.67 -19.30 11.51
N ALA A 186 14.92 -18.83 10.27
CA ALA A 186 14.75 -19.61 9.03
C ALA A 186 16.01 -20.43 8.64
N VAL A 187 16.97 -20.63 9.57
CA VAL A 187 18.21 -21.40 9.36
C VAL A 187 18.12 -22.78 9.99
#